data_aaee0001be127745e089697f5028ecfe
#
_entry.id   aaee0001be127745e089697f5028ecfe
#
_cell.length_a   1.000
_cell.length_b   1.000
_cell.length_c   1.000
_cell.angle_alpha   90.00
_cell.angle_beta   90.00
_cell.angle_gamma   90.00
#
_symmetry.space_group_name_H-M   'P 1'
#
loop_
_entity.id
_entity.type
_entity.pdbx_description
1 polymer ?
#
loop_
_entity_poly.entity_id
_entity_poly.type
_entity_poly.pdbx_seq_one_letter_code
_entity_poly.pdbx_strand_id
1 'polypeptide(L)'
;MKNGKQLTTGKRILRLLGFMLLGGICGGVIGFLMGSNDFKGLPNGIPADSILWFTRPVLILLSILTAYFLWQVRKLHTKYLAAEAMDDNLVDELYPKTFRYLEYATILYNVGSSLGLFNIFLGLKFIIEENGATMSLPFDYAFIILMIIGQILVFKTTQKIRNYKLSAFPTVKEVKDYMYSLDEGEQQANFEQAFVIQFNLNQRILPILYLVVFFIEMITQTSQLVAYAVILFIHAFINVMQYQMVRRYFK
;
A
#
# COMPACT_ATOMS: atom_id res chain seq x y z
N MET A 1 -15.97 -21.08 -18.20
CA MET A 1 -15.69 -19.77 -17.56
C MET A 1 -15.77 -18.67 -18.61
N LYS A 2 -16.72 -17.72 -18.51
CA LYS A 2 -16.81 -16.59 -19.45
C LYS A 2 -15.68 -15.63 -19.15
N ASN A 3 -14.70 -15.52 -20.05
CA ASN A 3 -13.67 -14.48 -20.02
C ASN A 3 -14.35 -13.12 -19.96
N GLY A 4 -14.38 -12.50 -18.78
CA GLY A 4 -14.86 -11.14 -18.60
C GLY A 4 -14.02 -10.20 -19.47
N LYS A 5 -14.67 -9.38 -20.31
CA LYS A 5 -14.00 -8.38 -21.16
C LYS A 5 -13.04 -7.54 -20.31
N GLN A 6 -11.74 -7.83 -20.44
CA GLN A 6 -10.71 -6.99 -19.81
C GLN A 6 -10.78 -5.59 -20.44
N LEU A 7 -10.64 -4.57 -19.62
CA LEU A 7 -10.57 -3.18 -20.09
C LEU A 7 -9.38 -3.02 -21.03
N THR A 8 -9.62 -2.39 -22.18
CA THR A 8 -8.55 -2.08 -23.15
C THR A 8 -7.52 -1.14 -22.50
N THR A 9 -6.26 -1.27 -22.90
CA THR A 9 -5.14 -0.47 -22.37
C THR A 9 -5.42 1.04 -22.42
N GLY A 10 -6.06 1.52 -23.50
CA GLY A 10 -6.45 2.93 -23.63
C GLY A 10 -7.44 3.40 -22.53
N LYS A 11 -8.43 2.59 -22.17
CA LYS A 11 -9.38 2.92 -21.09
C LYS A 11 -8.71 2.91 -19.71
N ARG A 12 -7.67 2.10 -19.53
CA ARG A 12 -6.89 2.07 -18.27
C ARG A 12 -6.03 3.33 -18.13
N ILE A 13 -5.37 3.75 -19.22
CA ILE A 13 -4.58 4.99 -19.26
C ILE A 13 -5.49 6.20 -19.04
N LEU A 14 -6.65 6.26 -19.69
CA LEU A 14 -7.60 7.35 -19.49
C LEU A 14 -8.08 7.45 -18.04
N ARG A 15 -8.32 6.31 -17.38
CA ARG A 15 -8.68 6.26 -15.96
C ARG A 15 -7.53 6.75 -15.07
N LEU A 16 -6.29 6.35 -15.36
CA LEU A 16 -5.11 6.84 -14.65
C LEU A 16 -4.97 8.35 -14.76
N LEU A 17 -5.07 8.89 -15.98
CA LEU A 17 -5.05 10.33 -16.23
C LEU A 17 -6.19 11.06 -15.50
N GLY A 18 -7.38 10.48 -15.43
CA GLY A 18 -8.49 11.01 -14.65
C GLY A 18 -8.18 11.10 -13.14
N PHE A 19 -7.55 10.08 -12.56
CA PHE A 19 -7.11 10.12 -11.16
C PHE A 19 -5.99 11.13 -10.93
N MET A 20 -5.04 11.25 -11.86
CA MET A 20 -3.97 12.25 -11.78
C MET A 20 -4.52 13.68 -11.87
N LEU A 21 -5.49 13.93 -12.74
CA LEU A 21 -6.19 15.22 -12.84
C LEU A 21 -6.96 15.55 -11.56
N LEU A 22 -7.72 14.60 -11.02
CA LEU A 22 -8.42 14.76 -9.74
C LEU A 22 -7.45 15.07 -8.59
N GLY A 23 -6.36 14.29 -8.50
CA GLY A 23 -5.30 14.52 -7.50
C GLY A 23 -4.63 15.89 -7.68
N GLY A 24 -4.38 16.31 -8.92
CA GLY A 24 -3.83 17.63 -9.23
C GLY A 24 -4.77 18.78 -8.85
N ILE A 25 -6.06 18.66 -9.12
CA ILE A 25 -7.08 19.65 -8.73
C ILE A 25 -7.20 19.72 -7.20
N CYS A 26 -7.34 18.57 -6.53
CA CYS A 26 -7.42 18.52 -5.07
C CYS A 26 -6.14 19.08 -4.42
N GLY A 27 -4.96 18.68 -4.91
CA GLY A 27 -3.67 19.20 -4.42
C GLY A 27 -3.51 20.69 -4.67
N GLY A 28 -3.94 21.18 -5.84
CA GLY A 28 -3.91 22.60 -6.18
C GLY A 28 -4.84 23.44 -5.29
N VAL A 29 -6.06 22.97 -5.04
CA VAL A 29 -7.02 23.63 -4.13
C VAL A 29 -6.48 23.66 -2.69
N ILE A 30 -5.96 22.53 -2.20
CA ILE A 30 -5.36 22.45 -0.86
C ILE A 30 -4.13 23.36 -0.77
N GLY A 31 -3.25 23.32 -1.77
CA GLY A 31 -2.06 24.17 -1.81
C GLY A 31 -2.39 25.67 -1.87
N PHE A 32 -3.43 26.06 -2.62
CA PHE A 32 -3.94 27.44 -2.66
C PHE A 32 -4.50 27.87 -1.29
N LEU A 33 -5.33 27.02 -0.66
CA LEU A 33 -5.90 27.31 0.66
C LEU A 33 -4.82 27.37 1.76
N MET A 34 -3.79 26.54 1.67
CA MET A 34 -2.65 26.57 2.60
C MET A 34 -1.74 27.79 2.35
N GLY A 35 -1.54 28.19 1.10
CA GLY A 35 -0.72 29.35 0.75
C GLY A 35 -1.38 30.70 1.04
N SER A 36 -2.71 30.75 1.12
CA SER A 36 -3.47 31.99 1.42
C SER A 36 -3.63 32.27 2.92
N ASN A 37 -3.45 31.29 3.76
CA ASN A 37 -3.47 31.43 5.21
C ASN A 37 -2.04 31.29 5.74
N ASP A 38 -1.65 32.14 6.70
CA ASP A 38 -0.39 32.01 7.48
C ASP A 38 -0.40 30.67 8.26
N PHE A 39 -0.13 29.59 7.53
CA PHE A 39 0.01 28.25 8.11
C PHE A 39 1.33 28.25 8.89
N LYS A 40 1.28 28.71 10.12
CA LYS A 40 2.39 28.59 11.07
C LYS A 40 2.61 27.10 11.26
N GLY A 41 3.77 26.62 10.80
CA GLY A 41 4.17 25.22 10.86
C GLY A 41 3.99 24.62 12.24
N LEU A 42 4.04 23.30 12.34
CA LEU A 42 4.01 22.55 13.60
C LEU A 42 4.96 23.23 14.62
N PRO A 43 4.46 23.59 15.83
CA PRO A 43 5.33 24.17 16.84
C PRO A 43 6.43 23.17 17.18
N ASN A 44 7.63 23.66 17.40
CA ASN A 44 8.90 23.02 17.80
C ASN A 44 8.77 21.53 18.27
N GLY A 45 8.29 20.67 17.37
CA GLY A 45 8.21 19.23 17.56
C GLY A 45 9.51 18.52 17.17
N ILE A 46 9.49 17.20 17.15
CA ILE A 46 10.61 16.37 16.71
C ILE A 46 11.05 16.86 15.33
N PRO A 47 12.31 17.26 15.13
CA PRO A 47 12.78 17.72 13.82
C PRO A 47 12.53 16.62 12.79
N ALA A 48 11.90 16.98 11.66
CA ALA A 48 11.58 16.00 10.65
C ALA A 48 12.84 15.32 10.09
N ASP A 49 14.02 15.99 10.14
CA ASP A 49 15.32 15.39 9.86
C ASP A 49 15.59 14.15 10.73
N SER A 50 15.27 14.21 12.03
CA SER A 50 15.45 13.08 12.93
C SER A 50 14.56 11.90 12.54
N ILE A 51 13.35 12.15 12.06
CA ILE A 51 12.43 11.13 11.57
C ILE A 51 12.99 10.49 10.30
N LEU A 52 13.44 11.30 9.34
CA LEU A 52 14.05 10.84 8.10
C LEU A 52 15.32 10.04 8.34
N TRP A 53 16.13 10.45 9.34
CA TRP A 53 17.35 9.75 9.72
C TRP A 53 17.07 8.31 10.19
N PHE A 54 15.96 8.09 10.87
CA PHE A 54 15.52 6.77 11.31
C PHE A 54 14.81 5.99 10.20
N THR A 55 13.91 6.61 9.47
CA THR A 55 13.05 5.92 8.51
C THR A 55 13.78 5.48 7.25
N ARG A 56 14.82 6.20 6.80
CA ARG A 56 15.63 5.84 5.62
C ARG A 56 16.40 4.52 5.78
N PRO A 57 17.15 4.27 6.87
CA PRO A 57 17.76 2.95 7.11
C PRO A 57 16.75 1.81 7.17
N VAL A 58 15.59 2.03 7.80
CA VAL A 58 14.50 1.04 7.83
C VAL A 58 14.00 0.73 6.42
N LEU A 59 13.85 1.76 5.59
CA LEU A 59 13.41 1.62 4.20
C LEU A 59 14.42 0.83 3.34
N ILE A 60 15.73 1.08 3.52
CA ILE A 60 16.79 0.32 2.87
C ILE A 60 16.72 -1.15 3.31
N LEU A 61 16.58 -1.41 4.60
CA LEU A 61 16.47 -2.76 5.14
C LEU A 61 15.26 -3.50 4.56
N LEU A 62 14.09 -2.88 4.52
CA LEU A 62 12.87 -3.45 3.93
C LEU A 62 13.06 -3.77 2.44
N SER A 63 13.77 -2.92 1.70
CA SER A 63 14.07 -3.14 0.28
C SER A 63 15.01 -4.32 0.07
N ILE A 64 16.05 -4.46 0.90
CA ILE A 64 16.98 -5.59 0.86
C ILE A 64 16.24 -6.89 1.19
N LEU A 65 15.42 -6.90 2.24
CA LEU A 65 14.61 -8.06 2.62
C LEU A 65 13.61 -8.44 1.52
N THR A 66 12.96 -7.47 0.90
CA THR A 66 12.07 -7.71 -0.25
C THR A 66 12.81 -8.38 -1.40
N ALA A 67 13.99 -7.86 -1.77
CA ALA A 67 14.81 -8.44 -2.83
C ALA A 67 15.26 -9.86 -2.48
N TYR A 68 15.67 -10.11 -1.24
CA TYR A 68 16.04 -11.42 -0.73
C TYR A 68 14.88 -12.42 -0.85
N PHE A 69 13.68 -12.07 -0.38
CA PHE A 69 12.53 -12.96 -0.47
C PHE A 69 12.10 -13.20 -1.92
N LEU A 70 12.13 -12.20 -2.79
CA LEU A 70 11.85 -12.39 -4.22
C LEU A 70 12.85 -13.35 -4.88
N TRP A 71 14.10 -13.27 -4.50
CA TRP A 71 15.12 -14.21 -4.98
C TRP A 71 14.85 -15.64 -4.49
N GLN A 72 14.52 -15.82 -3.20
CA GLN A 72 14.16 -17.13 -2.64
C GLN A 72 12.91 -17.72 -3.32
N VAL A 73 11.90 -16.90 -3.55
CA VAL A 73 10.68 -17.31 -4.25
C VAL A 73 10.99 -17.84 -5.65
N ARG A 74 11.82 -17.13 -6.42
CA ARG A 74 12.22 -17.59 -7.76
C ARG A 74 12.97 -18.90 -7.73
N LYS A 75 13.88 -19.05 -6.77
CA LYS A 75 14.66 -20.29 -6.57
C LYS A 75 13.74 -21.47 -6.21
N LEU A 76 12.80 -21.26 -5.28
CA LEU A 76 11.86 -22.29 -4.86
C LEU A 76 10.88 -22.65 -5.98
N HIS A 77 10.36 -21.67 -6.70
CA HIS A 77 9.45 -21.91 -7.82
C HIS A 77 10.11 -22.71 -8.95
N THR A 78 11.39 -22.47 -9.26
CA THR A 78 12.13 -23.29 -10.23
C THR A 78 12.25 -24.74 -9.77
N LYS A 79 12.49 -24.97 -8.48
CA LYS A 79 12.51 -26.33 -7.89
C LYS A 79 11.14 -26.99 -7.90
N TYR A 80 10.08 -26.21 -7.59
CA TYR A 80 8.70 -26.65 -7.62
C TYR A 80 8.32 -27.18 -9.02
N LEU A 81 8.61 -26.40 -10.07
CA LEU A 81 8.33 -26.81 -11.46
C LEU A 81 9.12 -28.07 -11.88
N ALA A 82 10.34 -28.25 -11.38
CA ALA A 82 11.12 -29.47 -11.63
C ALA A 82 10.57 -30.68 -10.89
N ALA A 83 10.05 -30.48 -9.68
CA ALA A 83 9.44 -31.54 -8.86
C ALA A 83 8.08 -31.98 -9.37
N GLU A 84 7.28 -31.06 -9.95
CA GLU A 84 5.92 -31.32 -10.47
C GLU A 84 5.88 -32.47 -11.49
N ALA A 85 7.01 -32.76 -12.16
CA ALA A 85 7.12 -33.85 -13.12
C ALA A 85 7.63 -35.17 -12.52
N MET A 86 8.06 -35.21 -11.22
CA MET A 86 8.86 -36.31 -10.71
C MET A 86 8.43 -36.82 -9.30
N ASP A 87 7.93 -35.96 -8.40
CA ASP A 87 7.71 -36.31 -6.99
C ASP A 87 6.62 -35.43 -6.34
N ASP A 88 5.46 -36.03 -6.13
CA ASP A 88 4.28 -35.38 -5.53
C ASP A 88 4.57 -34.93 -4.08
N ASN A 89 5.33 -35.67 -3.30
CA ASN A 89 5.64 -35.31 -1.91
C ASN A 89 6.51 -34.04 -1.85
N LEU A 90 7.44 -33.91 -2.80
CA LEU A 90 8.29 -32.72 -2.89
C LEU A 90 7.48 -31.50 -3.37
N VAL A 91 6.50 -31.69 -4.22
CA VAL A 91 5.55 -30.66 -4.64
C VAL A 91 4.77 -30.13 -3.44
N ASP A 92 4.19 -31.01 -2.62
CA ASP A 92 3.42 -30.66 -1.42
C ASP A 92 4.27 -29.90 -0.39
N GLU A 93 5.57 -30.16 -0.32
CA GLU A 93 6.48 -29.41 0.56
C GLU A 93 6.87 -28.04 -0.01
N LEU A 94 7.13 -27.96 -1.31
CA LEU A 94 7.63 -26.74 -1.95
C LEU A 94 6.53 -25.70 -2.21
N TYR A 95 5.30 -26.13 -2.45
CA TYR A 95 4.16 -25.25 -2.70
C TYR A 95 3.95 -24.25 -1.56
N PRO A 96 3.67 -24.65 -0.31
CA PRO A 96 3.40 -23.71 0.77
C PRO A 96 4.63 -22.82 1.10
N LYS A 97 5.85 -23.33 0.91
CA LYS A 97 7.06 -22.52 1.10
C LYS A 97 7.18 -21.43 0.07
N THR A 98 6.91 -21.72 -1.21
CA THR A 98 6.99 -20.76 -2.30
C THR A 98 5.99 -19.62 -2.10
N PHE A 99 4.72 -19.97 -1.78
CA PHE A 99 3.68 -18.97 -1.54
C PHE A 99 3.93 -18.16 -0.28
N ARG A 100 4.39 -18.77 0.81
CA ARG A 100 4.75 -18.05 2.05
C ARG A 100 5.82 -16.99 1.81
N TYR A 101 6.88 -17.30 1.08
CA TYR A 101 7.92 -16.33 0.75
C TYR A 101 7.42 -15.24 -0.19
N LEU A 102 6.52 -15.57 -1.12
CA LEU A 102 5.88 -14.58 -1.99
C LEU A 102 5.07 -13.57 -1.18
N GLU A 103 4.27 -14.05 -0.23
CA GLU A 103 3.47 -13.16 0.64
C GLU A 103 4.39 -12.30 1.53
N TYR A 104 5.47 -12.85 2.09
CA TYR A 104 6.44 -12.04 2.83
C TYR A 104 7.08 -10.95 1.96
N ALA A 105 7.49 -11.27 0.72
CA ALA A 105 8.00 -10.27 -0.21
C ALA A 105 6.98 -9.16 -0.48
N THR A 106 5.73 -9.54 -0.68
CA THR A 106 4.62 -8.59 -0.95
C THR A 106 4.35 -7.70 0.26
N ILE A 107 4.28 -8.25 1.47
CA ILE A 107 4.07 -7.50 2.71
C ILE A 107 5.21 -6.50 2.94
N LEU A 108 6.46 -6.97 2.87
CA LEU A 108 7.64 -6.12 3.08
C LEU A 108 7.71 -5.00 2.04
N TYR A 109 7.38 -5.30 0.77
CA TYR A 109 7.30 -4.31 -0.28
C TYR A 109 6.21 -3.26 0.02
N ASN A 110 5.01 -3.68 0.41
CA ASN A 110 3.90 -2.77 0.70
C ASN A 110 4.19 -1.86 1.90
N VAL A 111 4.78 -2.41 2.98
CA VAL A 111 5.23 -1.62 4.14
C VAL A 111 6.34 -0.64 3.75
N GLY A 112 7.33 -1.11 2.98
CA GLY A 112 8.42 -0.27 2.48
C GLY A 112 7.91 0.85 1.57
N SER A 113 6.97 0.55 0.68
CA SER A 113 6.38 1.54 -0.22
C SER A 113 5.56 2.61 0.54
N SER A 114 4.82 2.21 1.56
CA SER A 114 4.11 3.15 2.44
C SER A 114 5.06 4.07 3.19
N LEU A 115 6.15 3.51 3.73
CA LEU A 115 7.20 4.28 4.42
C LEU A 115 7.94 5.21 3.45
N GLY A 116 8.19 4.75 2.20
CA GLY A 116 8.79 5.56 1.15
C GLY A 116 7.93 6.76 0.78
N LEU A 117 6.62 6.58 0.60
CA LEU A 117 5.67 7.68 0.38
C LEU A 117 5.68 8.67 1.54
N PHE A 118 5.68 8.17 2.78
CA PHE A 118 5.78 9.02 3.98
C PHE A 118 7.04 9.87 3.96
N ASN A 119 8.21 9.29 3.65
CA ASN A 119 9.48 10.03 3.56
C ASN A 119 9.45 11.10 2.47
N ILE A 120 8.88 10.80 1.29
CA ILE A 120 8.75 11.76 0.19
C ILE A 120 7.91 12.96 0.62
N PHE A 121 6.72 12.73 1.19
CA PHE A 121 5.85 13.83 1.63
C PHE A 121 6.46 14.62 2.78
N LEU A 122 7.15 13.95 3.70
CA LEU A 122 7.88 14.63 4.77
C LEU A 122 9.03 15.47 4.24
N GLY A 123 9.79 14.95 3.26
CA GLY A 123 10.87 15.69 2.59
C GLY A 123 10.38 16.90 1.78
N LEU A 124 9.23 16.76 1.07
CA LEU A 124 8.61 17.87 0.34
C LEU A 124 8.21 19.02 1.27
N LYS A 125 7.74 18.71 2.49
CA LYS A 125 7.40 19.71 3.49
C LYS A 125 8.59 20.58 3.84
N PHE A 126 9.79 20.01 3.98
CA PHE A 126 11.03 20.75 4.23
C PHE A 126 11.36 21.79 3.18
N ILE A 127 11.18 21.46 1.89
CA ILE A 127 11.46 22.40 0.81
C ILE A 127 10.57 23.63 0.93
N ILE A 128 9.30 23.42 1.32
CA ILE A 128 8.30 24.49 1.40
C ILE A 128 8.58 25.40 2.60
N GLU A 129 9.02 24.84 3.74
CA GLU A 129 9.21 25.60 4.99
C GLU A 129 10.57 26.31 5.09
N GLU A 130 11.64 25.72 4.59
CA GLU A 130 13.02 26.23 4.82
C GLU A 130 13.66 26.96 3.64
N ASN A 131 12.95 27.18 2.52
CA ASN A 131 13.50 27.82 1.30
C ASN A 131 14.84 27.23 0.81
N GLY A 132 15.16 26.00 1.19
CA GLY A 132 16.41 25.34 0.89
C GLY A 132 16.24 23.93 0.37
N ALA A 133 16.77 23.66 -0.83
CA ALA A 133 16.97 22.29 -1.31
C ALA A 133 18.03 21.62 -0.44
N THR A 134 17.62 20.88 0.58
CA THR A 134 18.55 20.07 1.35
C THR A 134 19.07 18.91 0.50
N MET A 135 20.30 18.48 0.71
CA MET A 135 20.94 17.32 0.03
C MET A 135 20.15 16.00 0.22
N SER A 136 19.13 16.00 1.05
CA SER A 136 18.31 14.84 1.38
C SER A 136 17.31 14.45 0.30
N LEU A 137 16.87 15.37 -0.54
CA LEU A 137 15.88 15.17 -1.60
C LEU A 137 16.30 14.18 -2.70
N PRO A 138 17.53 14.25 -3.25
CA PRO A 138 17.94 13.30 -4.29
C PRO A 138 17.83 11.85 -3.86
N PHE A 139 18.04 11.55 -2.57
CA PHE A 139 17.91 10.22 -2.02
C PHE A 139 16.46 9.73 -2.05
N ASP A 140 15.50 10.54 -1.62
CA ASP A 140 14.09 10.17 -1.57
C ASP A 140 13.51 10.03 -2.97
N TYR A 141 13.93 10.86 -3.95
CA TYR A 141 13.55 10.69 -5.35
C TYR A 141 14.17 9.44 -6.00
N ALA A 142 15.42 9.11 -5.69
CA ALA A 142 16.03 7.86 -6.14
C ALA A 142 15.24 6.64 -5.62
N PHE A 143 14.69 6.76 -4.41
CA PHE A 143 13.83 5.75 -3.82
C PHE A 143 12.51 5.54 -4.57
N ILE A 144 11.92 6.57 -5.18
CA ILE A 144 10.73 6.42 -6.05
C ILE A 144 11.03 5.45 -7.20
N ILE A 145 12.19 5.60 -7.82
CA ILE A 145 12.61 4.73 -8.92
C ILE A 145 12.74 3.28 -8.42
N LEU A 146 13.35 3.08 -7.25
CA LEU A 146 13.46 1.76 -6.63
C LEU A 146 12.08 1.16 -6.29
N MET A 147 11.14 1.97 -5.81
CA MET A 147 9.77 1.54 -5.54
C MET A 147 9.06 1.10 -6.83
N ILE A 148 9.19 1.83 -7.91
CA ILE A 148 8.60 1.46 -9.20
C ILE A 148 9.19 0.14 -9.71
N ILE A 149 10.50 -0.01 -9.64
CA ILE A 149 11.19 -1.26 -10.02
C ILE A 149 10.72 -2.41 -9.12
N GLY A 150 10.66 -2.19 -7.80
CA GLY A 150 10.18 -3.16 -6.82
C GLY A 150 8.74 -3.61 -7.11
N GLN A 151 7.84 -2.66 -7.42
CA GLN A 151 6.46 -2.97 -7.81
C GLN A 151 6.40 -3.88 -9.04
N ILE A 152 7.17 -3.55 -10.06
CA ILE A 152 7.22 -4.34 -11.30
C ILE A 152 7.74 -5.75 -11.01
N LEU A 153 8.77 -5.87 -10.17
CA LEU A 153 9.38 -7.16 -9.83
C LEU A 153 8.44 -8.05 -8.99
N VAL A 154 7.82 -7.49 -7.94
CA VAL A 154 6.83 -8.21 -7.12
C VAL A 154 5.66 -8.65 -8.00
N PHE A 155 5.11 -7.74 -8.78
CA PHE A 155 3.97 -7.99 -9.62
C PHE A 155 4.23 -9.07 -10.68
N LYS A 156 5.34 -8.98 -11.43
CA LYS A 156 5.73 -9.99 -12.41
C LYS A 156 6.00 -11.36 -11.77
N THR A 157 6.60 -11.37 -10.57
CA THR A 157 6.87 -12.62 -9.84
C THR A 157 5.55 -13.27 -9.41
N THR A 158 4.62 -12.49 -8.86
CA THR A 158 3.28 -12.97 -8.49
C THR A 158 2.51 -13.51 -9.71
N GLN A 159 2.52 -12.78 -10.84
CA GLN A 159 1.86 -13.25 -12.06
C GLN A 159 2.44 -14.57 -12.58
N LYS A 160 3.77 -14.72 -12.50
CA LYS A 160 4.43 -15.95 -12.95
C LYS A 160 4.08 -17.14 -12.08
N ILE A 161 4.08 -16.97 -10.75
CA ILE A 161 3.86 -18.05 -9.80
C ILE A 161 2.39 -18.46 -9.75
N ARG A 162 1.48 -17.49 -9.75
CA ARG A 162 0.04 -17.75 -9.71
C ARG A 162 -0.57 -18.02 -11.08
N ASN A 163 0.24 -18.01 -12.14
CA ASN A 163 -0.20 -18.20 -13.52
C ASN A 163 -1.46 -17.38 -13.90
N TYR A 164 -1.58 -16.18 -13.31
CA TYR A 164 -2.72 -15.28 -13.49
C TYR A 164 -2.27 -13.88 -13.91
N LYS A 165 -2.82 -13.36 -15.02
CA LYS A 165 -2.50 -12.01 -15.52
C LYS A 165 -3.41 -10.98 -14.88
N LEU A 166 -3.02 -10.47 -13.71
CA LEU A 166 -3.63 -9.28 -13.13
C LEU A 166 -3.04 -8.03 -13.80
N SER A 167 -3.87 -7.01 -14.01
CA SER A 167 -3.41 -5.72 -14.53
C SER A 167 -2.66 -4.92 -13.46
N ALA A 168 -1.73 -4.05 -13.85
CA ALA A 168 -1.07 -3.12 -12.93
C ALA A 168 -2.06 -2.15 -12.23
N PHE A 169 -3.20 -1.86 -12.87
CA PHE A 169 -4.30 -1.07 -12.32
C PHE A 169 -5.60 -1.86 -12.45
N PRO A 170 -5.82 -2.88 -11.60
CA PRO A 170 -6.97 -3.76 -11.74
C PRO A 170 -8.27 -3.03 -11.41
N THR A 171 -9.33 -3.46 -12.06
CA THR A 171 -10.68 -3.09 -11.66
C THR A 171 -11.12 -3.94 -10.49
N VAL A 172 -12.15 -3.49 -9.73
CA VAL A 172 -12.75 -4.29 -8.65
C VAL A 172 -13.21 -5.65 -9.15
N LYS A 173 -13.68 -5.73 -10.40
CA LYS A 173 -14.08 -7.00 -11.01
C LYS A 173 -12.87 -7.92 -11.23
N GLU A 174 -11.79 -7.41 -11.79
CA GLU A 174 -10.56 -8.19 -12.01
C GLU A 174 -9.95 -8.71 -10.70
N VAL A 175 -10.00 -7.89 -9.62
CA VAL A 175 -9.57 -8.33 -8.29
C VAL A 175 -10.46 -9.47 -7.77
N LYS A 176 -11.78 -9.40 -7.96
CA LYS A 176 -12.69 -10.47 -7.57
C LYS A 176 -12.47 -11.74 -8.40
N ASP A 177 -12.34 -11.60 -9.71
CA ASP A 177 -12.06 -12.73 -10.60
C ASP A 177 -10.73 -13.41 -10.21
N TYR A 178 -9.72 -12.62 -9.79
CA TYR A 178 -8.47 -13.14 -9.24
C TYR A 178 -8.70 -13.91 -7.92
N MET A 179 -9.44 -13.34 -6.98
CA MET A 179 -9.75 -14.01 -5.70
C MET A 179 -10.45 -15.35 -5.92
N TYR A 180 -11.41 -15.40 -6.85
CA TYR A 180 -12.14 -16.66 -7.18
C TYR A 180 -11.30 -17.64 -8.02
N SER A 181 -10.11 -17.26 -8.49
CA SER A 181 -9.18 -18.18 -9.15
C SER A 181 -8.24 -18.90 -8.18
N LEU A 182 -8.20 -18.49 -6.92
CA LEU A 182 -7.44 -19.16 -5.86
C LEU A 182 -8.14 -20.46 -5.45
N ASP A 183 -7.40 -21.38 -4.82
CA ASP A 183 -8.02 -22.56 -4.25
C ASP A 183 -8.96 -22.21 -3.07
N GLU A 184 -9.83 -23.13 -2.69
CA GLU A 184 -10.86 -22.89 -1.65
C GLU A 184 -10.23 -22.55 -0.29
N GLY A 185 -9.13 -23.21 0.08
CA GLY A 185 -8.42 -22.94 1.33
C GLY A 185 -7.77 -21.55 1.35
N GLU A 186 -7.14 -21.13 0.25
CA GLU A 186 -6.59 -19.80 0.11
C GLU A 186 -7.70 -18.73 0.10
N GLN A 187 -8.84 -19.00 -0.56
CA GLN A 187 -9.98 -18.08 -0.56
C GLN A 187 -10.51 -17.89 0.85
N GLN A 188 -10.73 -18.96 1.59
CA GLN A 188 -11.23 -18.91 2.96
C GLN A 188 -10.26 -18.15 3.87
N ALA A 189 -8.98 -18.47 3.82
CA ALA A 189 -7.95 -17.77 4.62
C ALA A 189 -7.91 -16.27 4.33
N ASN A 190 -8.02 -15.87 3.06
CA ASN A 190 -8.07 -14.46 2.68
C ASN A 190 -9.34 -13.76 3.17
N PHE A 191 -10.50 -14.42 3.10
CA PHE A 191 -11.76 -13.84 3.61
C PHE A 191 -11.74 -13.70 5.12
N GLU A 192 -11.28 -14.71 5.86
CA GLU A 192 -11.14 -14.66 7.31
C GLU A 192 -10.19 -13.54 7.75
N GLN A 193 -9.02 -13.45 7.10
CA GLN A 193 -8.05 -12.40 7.40
C GLN A 193 -8.59 -11.00 7.07
N ALA A 194 -9.28 -10.83 5.94
CA ALA A 194 -9.90 -9.56 5.58
C ALA A 194 -10.94 -9.14 6.61
N PHE A 195 -11.76 -10.08 7.11
CA PHE A 195 -12.73 -9.81 8.16
C PHE A 195 -12.06 -9.41 9.48
N VAL A 196 -11.00 -10.11 9.89
CA VAL A 196 -10.23 -9.78 11.11
C VAL A 196 -9.58 -8.41 10.99
N ILE A 197 -8.97 -8.07 9.84
CA ILE A 197 -8.39 -6.75 9.57
C ILE A 197 -9.47 -5.68 9.68
N GLN A 198 -10.60 -5.87 9.01
CA GLN A 198 -11.70 -4.91 9.03
C GLN A 198 -12.25 -4.70 10.45
N PHE A 199 -12.46 -5.77 11.21
CA PHE A 199 -12.90 -5.70 12.61
C PHE A 199 -11.91 -4.94 13.49
N ASN A 200 -10.63 -5.29 13.43
CA ASN A 200 -9.60 -4.63 14.22
C ASN A 200 -9.45 -3.15 13.85
N LEU A 201 -9.48 -2.82 12.55
CA LEU A 201 -9.38 -1.44 12.07
C LEU A 201 -10.55 -0.61 12.59
N ASN A 202 -11.78 -1.11 12.47
CA ASN A 202 -13.00 -0.39 12.81
C ASN A 202 -13.25 -0.29 14.32
N GLN A 203 -12.98 -1.37 15.08
CA GLN A 203 -13.35 -1.45 16.50
C GLN A 203 -12.20 -1.13 17.47
N ARG A 204 -10.95 -1.15 16.99
CA ARG A 204 -9.78 -0.95 17.86
C ARG A 204 -8.89 0.19 17.36
N ILE A 205 -8.34 0.06 16.14
CA ILE A 205 -7.29 0.96 15.65
C ILE A 205 -7.83 2.38 15.47
N LEU A 206 -8.93 2.56 14.74
CA LEU A 206 -9.49 3.89 14.49
C LEU A 206 -9.95 4.59 15.78
N PRO A 207 -10.69 3.96 16.71
CA PRO A 207 -10.97 4.56 18.00
C PRO A 207 -9.73 4.94 18.82
N ILE A 208 -8.69 4.09 18.82
CA ILE A 208 -7.43 4.40 19.48
C ILE A 208 -6.74 5.61 18.84
N LEU A 209 -6.77 5.73 17.52
CA LEU A 209 -6.17 6.88 16.82
C LEU A 209 -6.84 8.20 17.20
N TYR A 210 -8.16 8.24 17.44
CA TYR A 210 -8.82 9.44 17.98
C TYR A 210 -8.24 9.84 19.35
N LEU A 211 -8.01 8.86 20.23
CA LEU A 211 -7.41 9.13 21.53
C LEU A 211 -5.95 9.60 21.41
N VAL A 212 -5.16 8.99 20.53
CA VAL A 212 -3.77 9.41 20.28
C VAL A 212 -3.71 10.84 19.79
N VAL A 213 -4.55 11.21 18.81
CA VAL A 213 -4.63 12.59 18.28
C VAL A 213 -5.05 13.57 19.38
N PHE A 214 -6.02 13.19 20.24
CA PHE A 214 -6.43 13.99 21.38
C PHE A 214 -5.27 14.25 22.37
N PHE A 215 -4.49 13.23 22.70
CA PHE A 215 -3.33 13.40 23.55
C PHE A 215 -2.25 14.29 22.90
N ILE A 216 -2.01 14.14 21.60
CA ILE A 216 -1.11 15.02 20.86
C ILE A 216 -1.59 16.47 20.93
N GLU A 217 -2.89 16.72 20.72
CA GLU A 217 -3.49 18.05 20.83
C GLU A 217 -3.30 18.64 22.24
N MET A 218 -3.52 17.86 23.29
CA MET A 218 -3.27 18.29 24.67
C MET A 218 -1.81 18.67 24.96
N ILE A 219 -0.86 17.89 24.42
CA ILE A 219 0.57 18.14 24.64
C ILE A 219 1.06 19.33 23.82
N THR A 220 0.65 19.42 22.56
CA THR A 220 1.10 20.46 21.63
C THR A 220 0.33 21.76 21.74
N GLN A 221 -0.82 21.75 22.40
CA GLN A 221 -1.76 22.90 22.50
C GLN A 221 -2.17 23.44 21.11
N THR A 222 -2.10 22.59 20.06
CA THR A 222 -2.45 22.94 18.69
C THR A 222 -3.56 22.05 18.19
N SER A 223 -4.60 22.66 17.61
CA SER A 223 -5.75 21.90 17.11
C SER A 223 -5.34 20.94 15.99
N GLN A 224 -5.70 19.67 16.14
CA GLN A 224 -5.43 18.59 15.18
C GLN A 224 -6.65 18.27 14.31
N LEU A 225 -7.46 19.29 13.97
CA LEU A 225 -8.71 19.13 13.22
C LEU A 225 -8.56 18.29 11.95
N VAL A 226 -7.47 18.49 11.20
CA VAL A 226 -7.19 17.76 9.95
C VAL A 226 -6.97 16.27 10.23
N ALA A 227 -6.25 15.93 11.30
CA ALA A 227 -6.02 14.52 11.68
C ALA A 227 -7.35 13.85 12.05
N TYR A 228 -8.20 14.51 12.84
CA TYR A 228 -9.55 14.01 13.14
C TYR A 228 -10.40 13.82 11.89
N ALA A 229 -10.38 14.77 10.96
CA ALA A 229 -11.13 14.69 9.71
C ALA A 229 -10.67 13.50 8.85
N VAL A 230 -9.37 13.24 8.76
CA VAL A 230 -8.82 12.08 8.03
C VAL A 230 -9.26 10.77 8.68
N ILE A 231 -9.17 10.65 10.01
CA ILE A 231 -9.59 9.44 10.73
C ILE A 231 -11.10 9.22 10.53
N LEU A 232 -11.90 10.28 10.66
CA LEU A 232 -13.34 10.22 10.44
C LEU A 232 -13.67 9.76 9.01
N PHE A 233 -12.98 10.31 8.00
CA PHE A 233 -13.19 9.92 6.61
C PHE A 233 -12.90 8.43 6.39
N ILE A 234 -11.78 7.92 6.90
CA ILE A 234 -11.41 6.50 6.79
C ILE A 234 -12.47 5.64 7.49
N HIS A 235 -12.86 6.02 8.71
CA HIS A 235 -13.85 5.28 9.52
C HIS A 235 -15.21 5.24 8.83
N ALA A 236 -15.69 6.37 8.33
CA ALA A 236 -16.93 6.45 7.59
C ALA A 236 -16.86 5.66 6.28
N PHE A 237 -15.76 5.77 5.52
CA PHE A 237 -15.57 5.06 4.26
C PHE A 237 -15.68 3.54 4.42
N ILE A 238 -14.98 2.97 5.42
CA ILE A 238 -15.04 1.52 5.69
C ILE A 238 -16.47 1.06 5.95
N ASN A 239 -17.22 1.82 6.76
CA ASN A 239 -18.61 1.47 7.12
C ASN A 239 -19.58 1.66 5.94
N VAL A 240 -19.44 2.72 5.16
CA VAL A 240 -20.29 2.97 3.97
C VAL A 240 -20.03 1.89 2.90
N MET A 241 -18.80 1.41 2.73
CA MET A 241 -18.51 0.34 1.77
C MET A 241 -19.20 -0.97 2.11
N GLN A 242 -19.53 -1.21 3.39
CA GLN A 242 -20.34 -2.38 3.80
C GLN A 242 -21.79 -2.32 3.28
N TYR A 243 -22.35 -1.13 3.05
CA TYR A 243 -23.68 -0.97 2.50
C TYR A 243 -23.85 -1.69 1.15
N GLN A 244 -22.78 -1.75 0.34
CA GLN A 244 -22.83 -2.45 -0.94
C GLN A 244 -23.03 -3.98 -0.75
N MET A 245 -22.50 -4.55 0.34
CA MET A 245 -22.73 -5.96 0.68
C MET A 245 -24.19 -6.17 1.04
N VAL A 246 -24.74 -5.35 1.95
CA VAL A 246 -26.16 -5.45 2.39
C VAL A 246 -27.09 -5.39 1.19
N ARG A 247 -26.90 -4.41 0.31
CA ARG A 247 -27.71 -4.24 -0.91
C ARG A 247 -27.65 -5.42 -1.88
N ARG A 248 -26.54 -6.18 -1.90
CA ARG A 248 -26.37 -7.31 -2.82
C ARG A 248 -26.91 -8.62 -2.28
N TYR A 249 -26.75 -8.85 -0.97
CA TYR A 249 -27.06 -10.15 -0.36
C TYR A 249 -28.41 -10.20 0.35
N PHE A 250 -28.94 -9.08 0.80
CA PHE A 250 -30.22 -9.01 1.53
C PHE A 250 -31.30 -8.31 0.69
N LYS A 251 -31.38 -8.64 -0.59
CA LYS A 251 -32.46 -8.21 -1.48
C LYS A 251 -33.70 -9.02 -1.27
#